data_94f6d1d9fe24da55ac67f6fe9f5751c3
#
_entry.id   94f6d1d9fe24da55ac67f6fe9f5751c3
#
_cell.length_a   1.000
_cell.length_b   1.000
_cell.length_c   1.000
_cell.angle_alpha   90.00
_cell.angle_beta   90.00
_cell.angle_gamma   90.00
#
_symmetry.space_group_name_H-M   'P 1'
#
loop_
_entity.id
_entity.type
_entity.pdbx_description
1 polymer ?
#
loop_
_entity_poly.entity_id
_entity_poly.type
_entity_poly.pdbx_seq_one_letter_code
_entity_poly.pdbx_strand_id
1 'polypeptide(L)'
;PFYRPQTKHLLAFISLTIFSGVLVLGSMILLEDLVYNKLLQGEKLQSLQASILFLNDSFVSSGGENEELLSLFERDTLRNRMIIGGAIWVIVVYGSIVFGTYYMIWIFQRVNQQLRVEMLSKAEHLSLRYHSSSRTGDLIYRVYQDSATITNILQYLVLTPLRVVGWIFFASLVLLFFSPWFGLIIFVIFILMFLVSKKFVPIIRDKARLSRELNSALTSRIQENLAASRVVKANSAEEEMMRRFSHDSKHALNAAFEMRLYISVYLLISLLLSIGGFLVAEYFMATWSIIEKSTY
;
A
#
# COMPACT_ATOMS: atom_id res chain seq x y z
N PRO A 1 -0.24 -13.77 -22.00
CA PRO A 1 0.91 -14.18 -22.78
C PRO A 1 2.19 -13.46 -22.38
N PHE A 2 2.22 -12.11 -22.26
CA PHE A 2 3.40 -11.28 -21.96
C PHE A 2 4.07 -11.54 -20.62
N TYR A 3 3.32 -12.00 -19.62
CA TYR A 3 3.85 -12.33 -18.29
C TYR A 3 4.39 -13.76 -18.18
N ARG A 4 4.12 -14.63 -19.17
CA ARG A 4 4.61 -16.01 -19.16
C ARG A 4 6.13 -16.14 -18.98
N PRO A 5 6.97 -15.35 -19.70
CA PRO A 5 8.42 -15.40 -19.49
C PRO A 5 8.85 -14.91 -18.11
N GLN A 6 8.03 -14.09 -17.44
CA GLN A 6 8.31 -13.45 -16.15
C GLN A 6 7.63 -14.15 -14.96
N THR A 7 6.94 -15.28 -15.15
CA THR A 7 6.23 -15.98 -14.07
C THR A 7 7.14 -16.38 -12.92
N LYS A 8 8.36 -16.81 -13.21
CA LYS A 8 9.36 -17.14 -12.17
C LYS A 8 9.71 -15.93 -11.31
N HIS A 9 9.89 -14.77 -11.94
CA HIS A 9 10.17 -13.51 -11.25
C HIS A 9 8.97 -13.01 -10.45
N LEU A 10 7.75 -13.18 -10.95
CA LEU A 10 6.52 -12.87 -10.21
C LEU A 10 6.35 -13.76 -8.98
N LEU A 11 6.60 -15.06 -9.12
CA LEU A 11 6.58 -16.00 -7.99
C LEU A 11 7.65 -15.65 -6.96
N ALA A 12 8.87 -15.36 -7.40
CA ALA A 12 9.94 -14.91 -6.51
C ALA A 12 9.59 -13.61 -5.80
N PHE A 13 8.96 -12.65 -6.47
CA PHE A 13 8.48 -11.42 -5.87
C PHE A 13 7.39 -11.65 -4.82
N ILE A 14 6.40 -12.51 -5.11
CA ILE A 14 5.35 -12.89 -4.15
C ILE A 14 5.97 -13.58 -2.93
N SER A 15 6.87 -14.53 -3.14
CA SER A 15 7.59 -15.21 -2.06
C SER A 15 8.39 -14.23 -1.20
N LEU A 16 9.11 -13.28 -1.80
CA LEU A 16 9.84 -12.23 -1.08
C LEU A 16 8.90 -11.33 -0.27
N THR A 17 7.73 -11.00 -0.83
CA THR A 17 6.72 -10.17 -0.14
C THR A 17 6.14 -10.90 1.07
N ILE A 18 5.82 -12.18 0.94
CA ILE A 18 5.35 -13.02 2.05
C ILE A 18 6.46 -13.13 3.11
N PHE A 19 7.68 -13.43 2.70
CA PHE A 19 8.82 -13.55 3.61
C PHE A 19 9.08 -12.25 4.38
N SER A 20 9.09 -11.10 3.71
CA SER A 20 9.23 -9.81 4.39
C SER A 20 8.08 -9.54 5.36
N GLY A 21 6.86 -9.98 5.04
CA GLY A 21 5.71 -9.91 5.92
C GLY A 21 5.87 -10.72 7.19
N VAL A 22 6.28 -11.97 7.06
CA VAL A 22 6.56 -12.85 8.20
C VAL A 22 7.65 -12.25 9.09
N LEU A 23 8.72 -11.69 8.49
CA LEU A 23 9.77 -11.03 9.24
C LEU A 23 9.27 -9.83 10.05
N VAL A 24 8.45 -8.97 9.44
CA VAL A 24 7.91 -7.77 10.12
C VAL A 24 7.01 -8.16 11.29
N LEU A 25 6.05 -9.06 11.08
CA LEU A 25 5.12 -9.47 12.13
C LEU A 25 5.81 -10.29 13.23
N GLY A 26 6.68 -11.22 12.85
CA GLY A 26 7.48 -11.99 13.81
C GLY A 26 8.38 -11.11 14.67
N SER A 27 8.94 -10.04 14.08
CA SER A 27 9.75 -9.10 14.86
C SER A 27 8.95 -8.27 15.85
N MET A 28 7.72 -7.90 15.53
CA MET A 28 6.86 -7.17 16.47
C MET A 28 6.58 -8.00 17.73
N ILE A 29 6.23 -9.28 17.54
CA ILE A 29 5.95 -10.21 18.63
C ILE A 29 7.21 -10.45 19.50
N LEU A 30 8.34 -10.73 18.84
CA LEU A 30 9.61 -10.93 19.55
C LEU A 30 10.06 -9.69 20.33
N LEU A 31 9.86 -8.51 19.76
CA LEU A 31 10.29 -7.25 20.38
C LEU A 31 9.42 -6.92 21.59
N GLU A 32 8.12 -7.19 21.53
CA GLU A 32 7.20 -7.02 22.64
C GLU A 32 7.60 -7.92 23.81
N ASP A 33 7.79 -9.22 23.61
CA ASP A 33 8.21 -10.16 24.63
C ASP A 33 9.59 -9.81 25.22
N LEU A 34 10.56 -9.49 24.36
CA LEU A 34 11.92 -9.11 24.80
C LEU A 34 11.94 -7.84 25.64
N VAL A 35 11.11 -6.85 25.31
CA VAL A 35 11.06 -5.58 26.06
C VAL A 35 10.28 -5.75 27.36
N TYR A 36 9.03 -6.25 27.29
CA TYR A 36 8.16 -6.30 28.46
C TYR A 36 8.56 -7.40 29.45
N ASN A 37 8.70 -8.63 29.00
CA ASN A 37 8.92 -9.76 29.89
C ASN A 37 10.40 -9.89 30.27
N LYS A 38 11.30 -9.81 29.29
CA LYS A 38 12.70 -10.12 29.54
C LYS A 38 13.50 -8.93 30.08
N LEU A 39 13.33 -7.74 29.47
CA LEU A 39 14.08 -6.55 29.90
C LEU A 39 13.45 -5.87 31.12
N LEU A 40 12.13 -5.62 31.13
CA LEU A 40 11.47 -4.89 32.21
C LEU A 40 11.16 -5.78 33.42
N GLN A 41 10.60 -6.97 33.22
CA GLN A 41 10.29 -7.89 34.32
C GLN A 41 11.52 -8.72 34.74
N GLY A 42 12.49 -8.91 33.84
CA GLY A 42 13.74 -9.63 34.14
C GLY A 42 13.60 -11.14 34.03
N GLU A 43 12.62 -11.64 33.33
CA GLU A 43 12.52 -13.06 33.06
C GLU A 43 13.67 -13.54 32.17
N LYS A 44 14.06 -14.80 32.32
CA LYS A 44 15.06 -15.42 31.45
C LYS A 44 14.51 -15.62 30.03
N LEU A 45 15.42 -15.65 29.06
CA LEU A 45 15.10 -15.78 27.63
C LEU A 45 14.76 -17.23 27.27
N GLN A 46 14.01 -17.37 26.20
CA GLN A 46 13.91 -18.66 25.52
C GLN A 46 15.19 -18.95 24.73
N SER A 47 15.51 -20.22 24.50
CA SER A 47 16.73 -20.66 23.79
C SER A 47 16.87 -20.00 22.40
N LEU A 48 15.76 -19.84 21.70
CA LEU A 48 15.68 -19.18 20.39
C LEU A 48 16.02 -17.67 20.47
N GLN A 49 15.51 -16.97 21.48
CA GLN A 49 15.78 -15.55 21.70
C GLN A 49 17.25 -15.29 22.05
N ALA A 50 17.82 -16.13 22.93
CA ALA A 50 19.22 -16.04 23.29
C ALA A 50 20.15 -16.29 22.07
N SER A 51 19.81 -17.27 21.23
CA SER A 51 20.55 -17.57 19.99
C SER A 51 20.53 -16.39 19.01
N ILE A 52 19.36 -15.76 18.80
CA ILE A 52 19.21 -14.59 17.91
C ILE A 52 20.04 -13.39 18.40
N LEU A 53 20.13 -13.22 19.73
CA LEU A 53 20.88 -12.11 20.34
C LEU A 53 22.35 -12.46 20.63
N PHE A 54 22.79 -13.66 20.27
CA PHE A 54 24.13 -14.18 20.54
C PHE A 54 24.50 -14.08 22.02
N LEU A 55 23.58 -14.49 22.90
CA LEU A 55 23.74 -14.54 24.34
C LEU A 55 24.09 -15.96 24.81
N ASN A 56 24.79 -16.06 25.93
CA ASN A 56 25.20 -17.34 26.53
C ASN A 56 24.01 -18.07 27.17
N ASP A 57 24.18 -19.36 27.44
CA ASP A 57 23.16 -20.22 28.06
C ASP A 57 22.74 -19.75 29.48
N SER A 58 23.56 -18.92 30.16
CA SER A 58 23.17 -18.30 31.44
C SER A 58 21.94 -17.44 31.38
N PHE A 59 21.61 -16.89 30.20
CA PHE A 59 20.43 -16.09 29.98
C PHE A 59 19.16 -16.92 29.65
N VAL A 60 19.33 -18.22 29.39
CA VAL A 60 18.28 -19.12 28.96
C VAL A 60 17.52 -19.67 30.15
N SER A 61 16.16 -19.68 30.03
CA SER A 61 15.28 -20.34 31.00
C SER A 61 15.51 -21.85 31.02
N SER A 62 15.66 -22.41 32.24
CA SER A 62 15.73 -23.85 32.47
C SER A 62 14.38 -24.52 32.70
N GLY A 63 13.26 -23.73 32.71
CA GLY A 63 11.89 -24.25 32.85
C GLY A 63 11.49 -24.64 34.28
N GLY A 64 12.20 -24.18 35.30
CA GLY A 64 11.87 -24.42 36.71
C GLY A 64 10.91 -23.37 37.29
N GLU A 65 10.00 -23.80 38.20
CA GLU A 65 9.01 -22.91 38.83
C GLU A 65 9.61 -21.77 39.70
N ASN A 66 10.92 -21.85 40.08
CA ASN A 66 11.62 -20.83 40.88
C ASN A 66 12.91 -20.38 40.14
N GLU A 67 12.76 -19.86 38.91
CA GLU A 67 13.89 -19.29 38.19
C GLU A 67 14.31 -17.94 38.78
N GLU A 68 15.63 -17.78 39.02
CA GLU A 68 16.18 -16.48 39.37
C GLU A 68 16.01 -15.50 38.21
N LEU A 69 15.50 -14.30 38.52
CA LEU A 69 15.37 -13.22 37.56
C LEU A 69 16.77 -12.76 37.08
N LEU A 70 16.84 -12.23 35.87
CA LEU A 70 18.05 -11.62 35.33
C LEU A 70 18.55 -10.51 36.26
N SER A 71 19.82 -10.55 36.63
CA SER A 71 20.50 -9.51 37.39
C SER A 71 20.54 -8.19 36.62
N LEU A 72 20.74 -7.07 37.31
CA LEU A 72 20.84 -5.74 36.65
C LEU A 72 21.96 -5.69 35.61
N PHE A 73 23.05 -6.37 35.82
CA PHE A 73 24.14 -6.46 34.85
C PHE A 73 23.77 -7.26 33.60
N GLU A 74 23.05 -8.36 33.78
CA GLU A 74 22.55 -9.16 32.66
C GLU A 74 21.49 -8.40 31.84
N ARG A 75 20.60 -7.66 32.48
CA ARG A 75 19.62 -6.79 31.81
C ARG A 75 20.31 -5.68 31.01
N ASP A 76 21.38 -5.11 31.51
CA ASP A 76 22.19 -4.11 30.79
C ASP A 76 22.84 -4.71 29.55
N THR A 77 23.39 -5.91 29.69
CA THR A 77 23.94 -6.68 28.56
C THR A 77 22.86 -7.02 27.54
N LEU A 78 21.70 -7.49 27.98
CA LEU A 78 20.54 -7.77 27.12
C LEU A 78 20.10 -6.53 26.36
N ARG A 79 19.93 -5.38 27.05
CA ARG A 79 19.58 -4.11 26.43
C ARG A 79 20.55 -3.74 25.31
N ASN A 80 21.84 -3.81 25.54
CA ASN A 80 22.86 -3.47 24.55
C ASN A 80 22.80 -4.42 23.33
N ARG A 81 22.60 -5.70 23.55
CA ARG A 81 22.43 -6.70 22.49
C ARG A 81 21.14 -6.48 21.70
N MET A 82 20.05 -6.12 22.37
CA MET A 82 18.79 -5.77 21.71
C MET A 82 18.92 -4.53 20.84
N ILE A 83 19.65 -3.50 21.26
CA ILE A 83 19.89 -2.30 20.44
C ILE A 83 20.67 -2.66 19.18
N ILE A 84 21.76 -3.42 19.30
CA ILE A 84 22.58 -3.83 18.17
C ILE A 84 21.78 -4.76 17.25
N GLY A 85 21.16 -5.79 17.80
CA GLY A 85 20.32 -6.74 17.05
C GLY A 85 19.15 -6.06 16.37
N GLY A 86 18.49 -5.13 17.06
CA GLY A 86 17.40 -4.31 16.52
C GLY A 86 17.85 -3.42 15.37
N ALA A 87 19.02 -2.79 15.48
CA ALA A 87 19.60 -1.99 14.39
C ALA A 87 19.88 -2.84 13.14
N ILE A 88 20.48 -4.01 13.31
CA ILE A 88 20.73 -4.95 12.22
C ILE A 88 19.40 -5.41 11.61
N TRP A 89 18.41 -5.74 12.44
CA TRP A 89 17.08 -6.18 12.03
C TRP A 89 16.36 -5.12 11.21
N VAL A 90 16.39 -3.86 11.67
CA VAL A 90 15.83 -2.71 10.93
C VAL A 90 16.44 -2.63 9.53
N ILE A 91 17.76 -2.75 9.41
CA ILE A 91 18.45 -2.73 8.11
C ILE A 91 17.99 -3.89 7.23
N VAL A 92 17.86 -5.10 7.77
CA VAL A 92 17.39 -6.28 7.01
C VAL A 92 15.95 -6.12 6.55
N VAL A 93 15.06 -5.69 7.44
CA VAL A 93 13.63 -5.50 7.12
C VAL A 93 13.45 -4.38 6.07
N TYR A 94 13.98 -3.19 6.34
CA TYR A 94 13.85 -2.08 5.38
C TYR A 94 14.60 -2.38 4.08
N GLY A 95 15.76 -3.01 4.14
CA GLY A 95 16.48 -3.47 2.96
C GLY A 95 15.65 -4.44 2.11
N SER A 96 14.94 -5.38 2.73
CA SER A 96 14.06 -6.32 2.02
C SER A 96 12.86 -5.62 1.36
N ILE A 97 12.29 -4.62 2.02
CA ILE A 97 11.18 -3.82 1.47
C ILE A 97 11.64 -2.99 0.26
N VAL A 98 12.79 -2.31 0.39
CA VAL A 98 13.38 -1.52 -0.70
C VAL A 98 13.74 -2.41 -1.88
N PHE A 99 14.39 -3.55 -1.62
CA PHE A 99 14.74 -4.52 -2.65
C PHE A 99 13.49 -5.09 -3.33
N GLY A 100 12.45 -5.45 -2.57
CA GLY A 100 11.18 -5.92 -3.11
C GLY A 100 10.51 -4.88 -4.02
N THR A 101 10.50 -3.60 -3.59
CA THR A 101 9.95 -2.50 -4.40
C THR A 101 10.75 -2.31 -5.70
N TYR A 102 12.08 -2.30 -5.61
CA TYR A 102 12.94 -2.21 -6.78
C TYR A 102 12.72 -3.40 -7.74
N TYR A 103 12.65 -4.61 -7.20
CA TYR A 103 12.43 -5.82 -8.00
C TYR A 103 11.07 -5.82 -8.71
N MET A 104 10.03 -5.31 -8.05
CA MET A 104 8.72 -5.10 -8.68
C MET A 104 8.81 -4.12 -9.85
N ILE A 105 9.45 -2.96 -9.66
CA ILE A 105 9.66 -1.96 -10.71
C ILE A 105 10.43 -2.58 -11.89
N TRP A 106 11.47 -3.35 -11.61
CA TRP A 106 12.26 -4.03 -12.64
C TRP A 106 11.41 -5.00 -13.48
N ILE A 107 10.56 -5.82 -12.84
CA ILE A 107 9.64 -6.73 -13.54
C ILE A 107 8.72 -5.94 -14.49
N PHE A 108 8.09 -4.87 -13.97
CA PHE A 108 7.17 -4.06 -14.77
C PHE A 108 7.85 -3.36 -15.94
N GLN A 109 9.03 -2.80 -15.72
CA GLN A 109 9.79 -2.16 -16.79
C GLN A 109 10.19 -3.17 -17.88
N ARG A 110 10.56 -4.38 -17.49
CA ARG A 110 10.91 -5.44 -18.44
C ARG A 110 9.70 -5.89 -19.27
N VAL A 111 8.55 -6.06 -18.64
CA VAL A 111 7.29 -6.37 -19.35
C VAL A 111 6.90 -5.22 -20.29
N ASN A 112 7.01 -3.99 -19.82
CA ASN A 112 6.71 -2.80 -20.63
C ASN A 112 7.62 -2.71 -21.85
N GLN A 113 8.92 -2.97 -21.69
CA GLN A 113 9.87 -3.03 -22.81
C GLN A 113 9.48 -4.10 -23.83
N GLN A 114 9.14 -5.30 -23.38
CA GLN A 114 8.73 -6.39 -24.28
C GLN A 114 7.44 -6.02 -25.04
N LEU A 115 6.47 -5.40 -24.35
CA LEU A 115 5.25 -4.91 -24.99
C LEU A 115 5.57 -3.88 -26.08
N ARG A 116 6.44 -2.91 -25.81
CA ARG A 116 6.82 -1.88 -26.78
C ARG A 116 7.48 -2.48 -28.02
N VAL A 117 8.41 -3.42 -27.84
CA VAL A 117 9.10 -4.08 -28.93
C VAL A 117 8.10 -4.85 -29.81
N GLU A 118 7.18 -5.60 -29.18
CA GLU A 118 6.19 -6.37 -29.93
C GLU A 118 5.15 -5.47 -30.62
N MET A 119 4.72 -4.38 -29.97
CA MET A 119 3.81 -3.40 -30.57
C MET A 119 4.46 -2.73 -31.78
N LEU A 120 5.75 -2.33 -31.68
CA LEU A 120 6.49 -1.74 -32.79
C LEU A 120 6.64 -2.74 -33.92
N SER A 121 7.08 -3.96 -33.64
CA SER A 121 7.20 -5.03 -34.65
C SER A 121 5.89 -5.28 -35.38
N LYS A 122 4.76 -5.35 -34.66
CA LYS A 122 3.44 -5.48 -35.30
C LYS A 122 3.05 -4.25 -36.11
N ALA A 123 3.38 -3.05 -35.63
CA ALA A 123 3.12 -1.83 -36.39
C ALA A 123 3.88 -1.79 -37.71
N GLU A 124 5.16 -2.21 -37.72
CA GLU A 124 5.97 -2.29 -38.95
C GLU A 124 5.42 -3.28 -39.98
N HIS A 125 4.73 -4.33 -39.53
CA HIS A 125 4.10 -5.30 -40.46
C HIS A 125 2.72 -4.87 -40.97
N LEU A 126 2.21 -3.69 -40.59
CA LEU A 126 0.95 -3.16 -41.10
C LEU A 126 1.11 -2.68 -42.57
N SER A 127 0.00 -2.66 -43.29
CA SER A 127 0.00 -2.28 -44.70
C SER A 127 0.43 -0.81 -44.91
N LEU A 128 1.03 -0.51 -46.07
CA LEU A 128 1.38 0.86 -46.46
C LEU A 128 0.17 1.80 -46.46
N ARG A 129 -1.04 1.27 -46.75
CA ARG A 129 -2.27 2.02 -46.69
C ARG A 129 -2.57 2.52 -45.24
N TYR A 130 -2.27 1.71 -44.25
CA TYR A 130 -2.42 2.12 -42.86
C TYR A 130 -1.42 3.23 -42.50
N HIS A 131 -0.16 3.08 -42.90
CA HIS A 131 0.88 4.09 -42.64
C HIS A 131 0.63 5.42 -43.34
N SER A 132 0.01 5.40 -44.54
CA SER A 132 -0.35 6.63 -45.26
C SER A 132 -1.59 7.32 -44.68
N SER A 133 -2.49 6.58 -44.00
CA SER A 133 -3.71 7.12 -43.43
C SER A 133 -3.61 7.49 -41.97
N SER A 134 -2.64 6.93 -41.22
CA SER A 134 -2.45 7.19 -39.79
C SER A 134 -1.35 8.23 -39.58
N ARG A 135 -1.56 9.09 -38.56
CA ARG A 135 -0.54 10.05 -38.13
C ARG A 135 0.58 9.31 -37.39
N THR A 136 1.84 9.48 -37.79
CA THR A 136 3.00 8.88 -37.12
C THR A 136 3.03 9.13 -35.63
N GLY A 137 2.61 10.33 -35.19
CA GLY A 137 2.53 10.69 -33.76
C GLY A 137 1.54 9.83 -32.97
N ASP A 138 0.41 9.38 -33.56
CA ASP A 138 -0.55 8.49 -32.90
C ASP A 138 0.05 7.10 -32.68
N LEU A 139 0.79 6.57 -33.64
CA LEU A 139 1.53 5.31 -33.47
C LEU A 139 2.60 5.38 -32.38
N ILE A 140 3.36 6.46 -32.34
CA ILE A 140 4.36 6.69 -31.30
C ILE A 140 3.68 6.74 -29.93
N TYR A 141 2.56 7.47 -29.82
CA TYR A 141 1.79 7.57 -28.58
C TYR A 141 1.29 6.19 -28.11
N ARG A 142 0.72 5.39 -29.01
CA ARG A 142 0.22 4.04 -28.69
C ARG A 142 1.35 3.12 -28.20
N VAL A 143 2.47 3.08 -28.92
CA VAL A 143 3.61 2.22 -28.54
C VAL A 143 4.20 2.67 -27.19
N TYR A 144 4.31 3.97 -26.94
CA TYR A 144 4.96 4.48 -25.74
C TYR A 144 4.01 4.58 -24.53
N GLN A 145 2.84 5.23 -24.70
CA GLN A 145 1.93 5.56 -23.61
C GLN A 145 0.95 4.40 -23.28
N ASP A 146 0.35 3.78 -24.30
CA ASP A 146 -0.61 2.71 -24.05
C ASP A 146 0.06 1.47 -23.46
N SER A 147 1.30 1.15 -23.88
CA SER A 147 2.06 0.06 -23.25
C SER A 147 2.29 0.29 -21.75
N ALA A 148 2.64 1.52 -21.35
CA ALA A 148 2.82 1.88 -19.96
C ALA A 148 1.48 1.84 -19.18
N THR A 149 0.39 2.24 -19.82
CA THR A 149 -0.94 2.20 -19.22
C THR A 149 -1.39 0.77 -18.93
N ILE A 150 -1.16 -0.17 -19.83
CA ILE A 150 -1.47 -1.61 -19.64
C ILE A 150 -0.73 -2.17 -18.43
N THR A 151 0.58 -1.88 -18.30
CA THR A 151 1.37 -2.36 -17.16
C THR A 151 0.91 -1.72 -15.84
N ASN A 152 0.58 -0.43 -15.84
CA ASN A 152 0.05 0.27 -14.67
C ASN A 152 -1.32 -0.28 -14.23
N ILE A 153 -2.23 -0.55 -15.18
CA ILE A 153 -3.54 -1.15 -14.89
C ILE A 153 -3.34 -2.49 -14.19
N LEU A 154 -2.46 -3.35 -14.67
CA LEU A 154 -2.20 -4.64 -14.04
C LEU A 154 -1.62 -4.49 -12.63
N GLN A 155 -0.70 -3.56 -12.44
CA GLN A 155 -0.13 -3.26 -11.13
C GLN A 155 -1.19 -2.82 -10.13
N TYR A 156 -2.02 -1.83 -10.51
CA TYR A 156 -2.98 -1.23 -9.58
C TYR A 156 -4.27 -2.05 -9.43
N LEU A 157 -4.70 -2.76 -10.48
CA LEU A 157 -5.95 -3.50 -10.45
C LEU A 157 -5.80 -4.94 -9.95
N VAL A 158 -4.64 -5.55 -10.12
CA VAL A 158 -4.42 -6.96 -9.77
C VAL A 158 -3.42 -7.10 -8.63
N LEU A 159 -2.19 -6.61 -8.80
CA LEU A 159 -1.12 -6.91 -7.83
C LEU A 159 -1.27 -6.12 -6.53
N THR A 160 -1.66 -4.86 -6.60
CA THR A 160 -1.84 -4.06 -5.37
C THR A 160 -2.98 -4.59 -4.50
N PRO A 161 -4.19 -4.88 -5.01
CA PRO A 161 -5.25 -5.50 -4.21
C PRO A 161 -4.86 -6.88 -3.69
N LEU A 162 -4.24 -7.73 -4.51
CA LEU A 162 -3.78 -9.06 -4.09
C LEU A 162 -2.80 -8.98 -2.92
N ARG A 163 -1.85 -8.04 -2.98
CA ARG A 163 -0.89 -7.79 -1.90
C ARG A 163 -1.59 -7.31 -0.62
N VAL A 164 -2.51 -6.35 -0.72
CA VAL A 164 -3.25 -5.82 0.42
C VAL A 164 -4.11 -6.90 1.07
N VAL A 165 -4.86 -7.66 0.28
CA VAL A 165 -5.67 -8.79 0.78
C VAL A 165 -4.78 -9.85 1.43
N GLY A 166 -3.65 -10.17 0.83
CA GLY A 166 -2.66 -11.09 1.39
C GLY A 166 -2.13 -10.65 2.75
N TRP A 167 -1.81 -9.37 2.91
CA TRP A 167 -1.37 -8.80 4.17
C TRP A 167 -2.45 -8.84 5.25
N ILE A 168 -3.69 -8.47 4.91
CA ILE A 168 -4.84 -8.52 5.84
C ILE A 168 -5.10 -9.96 6.26
N PHE A 169 -5.11 -10.90 5.33
CA PHE A 169 -5.33 -12.32 5.62
C PHE A 169 -4.24 -12.87 6.55
N PHE A 170 -2.98 -12.58 6.25
CA PHE A 170 -1.85 -13.03 7.07
C PHE A 170 -1.88 -12.42 8.48
N ALA A 171 -2.13 -11.10 8.59
CA ALA A 171 -2.27 -10.44 9.89
C ALA A 171 -3.44 -11.01 10.70
N SER A 172 -4.58 -11.27 10.05
CA SER A 172 -5.74 -11.89 10.70
C SER A 172 -5.44 -13.31 11.20
N LEU A 173 -4.68 -14.09 10.41
CA LEU A 173 -4.29 -15.44 10.79
C LEU A 173 -3.36 -15.45 12.01
N VAL A 174 -2.39 -14.54 12.05
CA VAL A 174 -1.50 -14.38 13.21
C VAL A 174 -2.31 -14.03 14.45
N LEU A 175 -3.24 -13.07 14.36
CA LEU A 175 -4.06 -12.65 15.49
C LEU A 175 -5.03 -13.73 15.98
N LEU A 176 -5.60 -14.53 15.07
CA LEU A 176 -6.41 -15.70 15.43
C LEU A 176 -5.61 -16.76 16.20
N PHE A 177 -4.32 -16.89 15.90
CA PHE A 177 -3.44 -17.81 16.60
C PHE A 177 -3.18 -17.38 18.05
N PHE A 178 -3.10 -16.06 18.31
CA PHE A 178 -2.92 -15.54 19.66
C PHE A 178 -4.21 -15.52 20.47
N SER A 179 -5.31 -15.08 19.88
CA SER A 179 -6.63 -15.06 20.55
C SER A 179 -7.78 -15.00 19.54
N PRO A 180 -8.76 -15.94 19.63
CA PRO A 180 -9.93 -15.91 18.76
C PRO A 180 -10.78 -14.64 18.89
N TRP A 181 -10.77 -13.99 20.06
CA TRP A 181 -11.50 -12.75 20.30
C TRP A 181 -10.95 -11.57 19.50
N PHE A 182 -9.62 -11.48 19.36
CA PHE A 182 -9.01 -10.45 18.49
C PHE A 182 -9.35 -10.66 17.03
N GLY A 183 -9.35 -11.90 16.57
CA GLY A 183 -9.80 -12.23 15.22
C GLY A 183 -11.23 -11.77 14.95
N LEU A 184 -12.12 -11.93 15.93
CA LEU A 184 -13.51 -11.49 15.84
C LEU A 184 -13.64 -9.96 15.79
N ILE A 185 -12.91 -9.21 16.63
CA ILE A 185 -12.89 -7.75 16.61
C ILE A 185 -12.44 -7.23 15.25
N ILE A 186 -11.33 -7.76 14.70
CA ILE A 186 -10.83 -7.35 13.38
C ILE A 186 -11.84 -7.68 12.28
N PHE A 187 -12.49 -8.84 12.35
CA PHE A 187 -13.53 -9.21 11.40
C PHE A 187 -14.70 -8.22 11.42
N VAL A 188 -15.14 -7.79 12.59
CA VAL A 188 -16.19 -6.77 12.74
C VAL A 188 -15.74 -5.43 12.14
N ILE A 189 -14.51 -4.98 12.43
CA ILE A 189 -13.95 -3.76 11.84
C ILE A 189 -13.91 -3.85 10.32
N PHE A 190 -13.50 -5.01 9.78
CA PHE A 190 -13.46 -5.24 8.35
C PHE A 190 -14.85 -5.13 7.71
N ILE A 191 -15.89 -5.71 8.34
CA ILE A 191 -17.28 -5.59 7.89
C ILE A 191 -17.72 -4.11 7.88
N LEU A 192 -17.44 -3.37 8.94
CA LEU A 192 -17.78 -1.94 9.01
C LEU A 192 -17.08 -1.14 7.91
N MET A 193 -15.78 -1.37 7.71
CA MET A 193 -15.01 -0.76 6.62
C MET A 193 -15.57 -1.10 5.24
N PHE A 194 -15.97 -2.35 5.04
CA PHE A 194 -16.61 -2.80 3.79
C PHE A 194 -17.94 -2.08 3.55
N LEU A 195 -18.79 -1.92 4.57
CA LEU A 195 -20.07 -1.22 4.46
C LEU A 195 -19.87 0.27 4.14
N VAL A 196 -18.92 0.93 4.79
CA VAL A 196 -18.55 2.32 4.48
C VAL A 196 -18.05 2.43 3.04
N SER A 197 -17.14 1.54 2.62
CA SER A 197 -16.62 1.51 1.24
C SER A 197 -17.73 1.29 0.22
N LYS A 198 -18.64 0.35 0.48
CA LYS A 198 -19.80 0.08 -0.40
C LYS A 198 -20.69 1.30 -0.61
N LYS A 199 -20.82 2.18 0.40
CA LYS A 199 -21.60 3.42 0.33
C LYS A 199 -20.83 4.54 -0.38
N PHE A 200 -19.57 4.75 -0.04
CA PHE A 200 -18.79 5.92 -0.52
C PHE A 200 -18.20 5.73 -1.91
N VAL A 201 -17.75 4.52 -2.26
CA VAL A 201 -17.08 4.27 -3.55
C VAL A 201 -17.94 4.63 -4.77
N PRO A 202 -19.25 4.27 -4.86
CA PRO A 202 -20.08 4.69 -5.99
C PRO A 202 -20.22 6.21 -6.05
N ILE A 203 -20.43 6.91 -4.93
CA ILE A 203 -20.56 8.37 -4.88
C ILE A 203 -19.27 9.03 -5.39
N ILE A 204 -18.11 8.59 -4.89
CA ILE A 204 -16.81 9.11 -5.33
C ILE A 204 -16.59 8.86 -6.81
N ARG A 205 -16.99 7.69 -7.33
CA ARG A 205 -16.91 7.34 -8.76
C ARG A 205 -17.73 8.30 -9.63
N ASP A 206 -18.97 8.59 -9.24
CA ASP A 206 -19.85 9.48 -9.98
C ASP A 206 -19.32 10.92 -9.97
N LYS A 207 -18.86 11.42 -8.80
CA LYS A 207 -18.22 12.74 -8.69
C LYS A 207 -16.93 12.82 -9.51
N ALA A 208 -16.12 11.77 -9.50
CA ALA A 208 -14.91 11.68 -10.31
C ALA A 208 -15.22 11.65 -11.82
N ARG A 209 -16.31 11.00 -12.23
CA ARG A 209 -16.77 11.03 -13.62
C ARG A 209 -17.16 12.43 -14.04
N LEU A 210 -18.01 13.10 -13.25
CA LEU A 210 -18.43 14.48 -13.53
C LEU A 210 -17.24 15.44 -13.61
N SER A 211 -16.32 15.35 -12.67
CA SER A 211 -15.08 16.17 -12.67
C SER A 211 -14.26 15.95 -13.95
N ARG A 212 -14.12 14.71 -14.41
CA ARG A 212 -13.41 14.42 -15.67
C ARG A 212 -14.13 14.97 -16.90
N GLU A 213 -15.46 14.82 -16.95
CA GLU A 213 -16.28 15.34 -18.06
C GLU A 213 -16.14 16.86 -18.18
N LEU A 214 -16.26 17.59 -17.06
CA LEU A 214 -16.12 19.05 -17.05
C LEU A 214 -14.68 19.51 -17.39
N ASN A 215 -13.65 18.81 -16.91
CA ASN A 215 -12.27 19.11 -17.27
C ASN A 215 -11.99 18.82 -18.76
N SER A 216 -12.57 17.76 -19.31
CA SER A 216 -12.48 17.48 -20.76
C SER A 216 -13.15 18.56 -21.59
N ALA A 217 -14.36 19.01 -21.19
CA ALA A 217 -15.07 20.12 -21.84
C ALA A 217 -14.26 21.41 -21.79
N LEU A 218 -13.62 21.68 -20.64
CA LEU A 218 -12.74 22.85 -20.49
C LEU A 218 -11.52 22.79 -21.44
N THR A 219 -10.92 21.60 -21.59
CA THR A 219 -9.82 21.39 -22.55
C THR A 219 -10.26 21.63 -23.99
N SER A 220 -11.43 21.14 -24.37
CA SER A 220 -12.02 21.39 -25.70
C SER A 220 -12.28 22.89 -25.92
N ARG A 221 -12.77 23.60 -24.90
CA ARG A 221 -12.97 25.04 -24.95
C ARG A 221 -11.66 25.83 -25.17
N ILE A 222 -10.57 25.40 -24.51
CA ILE A 222 -9.23 25.99 -24.73
C ILE A 222 -8.81 25.78 -26.19
N GLN A 223 -8.99 24.57 -26.73
CA GLN A 223 -8.63 24.28 -28.13
C GLN A 223 -9.45 25.13 -29.12
N GLU A 224 -10.78 25.24 -28.91
CA GLU A 224 -11.64 26.07 -29.72
C GLU A 224 -11.21 27.54 -29.68
N ASN A 225 -10.98 28.07 -28.49
CA ASN A 225 -10.59 29.48 -28.30
C ASN A 225 -9.25 29.79 -28.99
N LEU A 226 -8.27 28.89 -28.87
CA LEU A 226 -6.97 29.06 -29.51
C LEU A 226 -7.08 28.93 -31.04
N ALA A 227 -7.88 28.00 -31.55
CA ALA A 227 -8.12 27.83 -32.99
C ALA A 227 -8.85 29.03 -33.59
N ALA A 228 -9.82 29.60 -32.84
CA ALA A 228 -10.61 30.75 -33.27
C ALA A 228 -9.96 32.11 -32.90
N SER A 229 -8.71 32.16 -32.43
CA SER A 229 -8.07 33.36 -31.90
C SER A 229 -8.06 34.55 -32.86
N ARG A 230 -7.92 34.32 -34.18
CA ARG A 230 -7.99 35.36 -35.20
C ARG A 230 -9.37 36.01 -35.27
N VAL A 231 -10.44 35.17 -35.21
CA VAL A 231 -11.83 35.61 -35.25
C VAL A 231 -12.20 36.38 -33.98
N VAL A 232 -11.76 35.88 -32.84
CA VAL A 232 -11.93 36.52 -31.52
C VAL A 232 -11.33 37.93 -31.53
N LYS A 233 -10.07 38.06 -31.98
CA LYS A 233 -9.39 39.34 -32.11
C LYS A 233 -10.02 40.27 -33.11
N ALA A 234 -10.44 39.76 -34.24
CA ALA A 234 -11.09 40.58 -35.27
C ALA A 234 -12.43 41.21 -34.80
N ASN A 235 -13.10 40.53 -33.84
CA ASN A 235 -14.38 40.99 -33.29
C ASN A 235 -14.24 41.63 -31.89
N SER A 236 -12.98 41.82 -31.37
CA SER A 236 -12.72 42.31 -30.01
C SER A 236 -13.54 41.59 -28.93
N ALA A 237 -13.66 40.26 -29.07
CA ALA A 237 -14.51 39.42 -28.22
C ALA A 237 -13.72 38.72 -27.07
N GLU A 238 -12.46 39.14 -26.76
CA GLU A 238 -11.59 38.49 -25.77
C GLU A 238 -12.22 38.50 -24.37
N GLU A 239 -12.85 39.60 -23.95
CA GLU A 239 -13.45 39.70 -22.62
C GLU A 239 -14.62 38.71 -22.46
N GLU A 240 -15.48 38.62 -23.45
CA GLU A 240 -16.61 37.67 -23.43
C GLU A 240 -16.12 36.21 -23.43
N MET A 241 -15.14 35.91 -24.24
CA MET A 241 -14.50 34.56 -24.24
C MET A 241 -13.86 34.23 -22.88
N MET A 242 -13.19 35.19 -22.27
CA MET A 242 -12.59 34.98 -20.94
C MET A 242 -13.67 34.82 -19.86
N ARG A 243 -14.76 35.58 -19.94
CA ARG A 243 -15.89 35.43 -19.02
C ARG A 243 -16.52 34.05 -19.10
N ARG A 244 -16.78 33.53 -20.30
CA ARG A 244 -17.28 32.16 -20.52
C ARG A 244 -16.31 31.11 -20.00
N PHE A 245 -15.05 31.25 -20.33
CA PHE A 245 -13.99 30.34 -19.83
C PHE A 245 -13.90 30.34 -18.30
N SER A 246 -13.94 31.52 -17.68
CA SER A 246 -13.91 31.65 -16.22
C SER A 246 -15.12 30.98 -15.56
N HIS A 247 -16.32 31.07 -16.17
CA HIS A 247 -17.51 30.39 -15.70
C HIS A 247 -17.36 28.87 -15.77
N ASP A 248 -16.94 28.33 -16.92
CA ASP A 248 -16.74 26.90 -17.13
C ASP A 248 -15.62 26.34 -16.20
N SER A 249 -14.56 27.12 -16.03
CA SER A 249 -13.46 26.81 -15.12
C SER A 249 -13.91 26.69 -13.65
N LYS A 250 -14.79 27.61 -13.19
CA LYS A 250 -15.36 27.54 -11.84
C LYS A 250 -16.22 26.29 -11.66
N HIS A 251 -17.01 25.90 -12.67
CA HIS A 251 -17.79 24.66 -12.61
C HIS A 251 -16.91 23.41 -12.52
N ALA A 252 -15.85 23.35 -13.32
CA ALA A 252 -14.88 22.26 -13.27
C ALA A 252 -14.15 22.20 -11.91
N LEU A 253 -13.76 23.35 -11.36
CA LEU A 253 -13.15 23.47 -10.05
C LEU A 253 -14.07 22.96 -8.94
N ASN A 254 -15.35 23.39 -8.93
CA ASN A 254 -16.32 22.97 -7.92
C ASN A 254 -16.55 21.46 -7.96
N ALA A 255 -16.68 20.87 -9.14
CA ALA A 255 -16.84 19.42 -9.29
C ALA A 255 -15.60 18.66 -8.79
N ALA A 256 -14.39 19.17 -9.08
CA ALA A 256 -13.15 18.59 -8.56
C ALA A 256 -13.04 18.74 -7.03
N PHE A 257 -13.51 19.84 -6.48
CA PHE A 257 -13.53 20.10 -5.04
C PHE A 257 -14.51 19.16 -4.32
N GLU A 258 -15.73 19.01 -4.85
CA GLU A 258 -16.70 18.06 -4.30
C GLU A 258 -16.16 16.62 -4.30
N MET A 259 -15.57 16.18 -5.41
CA MET A 259 -14.93 14.86 -5.47
C MET A 259 -13.89 14.67 -4.36
N ARG A 260 -13.00 15.65 -4.18
CA ARG A 260 -11.95 15.61 -3.14
C ARG A 260 -12.54 15.63 -1.74
N LEU A 261 -13.62 16.39 -1.51
CA LEU A 261 -14.32 16.42 -0.22
C LEU A 261 -14.85 15.04 0.15
N TYR A 262 -15.55 14.35 -0.77
CA TYR A 262 -16.04 12.99 -0.53
C TYR A 262 -14.90 11.99 -0.26
N ILE A 263 -13.78 12.11 -0.96
CA ILE A 263 -12.57 11.30 -0.69
C ILE A 263 -12.04 11.58 0.73
N SER A 264 -11.94 12.86 1.12
CA SER A 264 -11.44 13.25 2.44
C SER A 264 -12.35 12.77 3.57
N VAL A 265 -13.67 12.87 3.39
CA VAL A 265 -14.65 12.36 4.36
C VAL A 265 -14.56 10.83 4.47
N TYR A 266 -14.43 10.13 3.34
CA TYR A 266 -14.25 8.68 3.34
C TYR A 266 -12.96 8.27 4.09
N LEU A 267 -11.84 8.96 3.83
CA LEU A 267 -10.57 8.71 4.51
C LEU A 267 -10.66 8.99 6.01
N LEU A 268 -11.33 10.09 6.40
CA LEU A 268 -11.55 10.43 7.81
C LEU A 268 -12.34 9.35 8.53
N ILE A 269 -13.47 8.92 7.97
CA ILE A 269 -14.31 7.85 8.55
C ILE A 269 -13.52 6.56 8.65
N SER A 270 -12.77 6.21 7.60
CA SER A 270 -11.92 5.01 7.60
C SER A 270 -10.84 5.07 8.67
N LEU A 271 -10.22 6.23 8.87
CA LEU A 271 -9.21 6.45 9.91
C LEU A 271 -9.83 6.33 11.31
N LEU A 272 -10.98 6.97 11.53
CA LEU A 272 -11.69 6.90 12.83
C LEU A 272 -12.13 5.47 13.17
N LEU A 273 -12.60 4.71 12.19
CA LEU A 273 -12.95 3.29 12.39
C LEU A 273 -11.70 2.45 12.72
N SER A 274 -10.58 2.70 12.05
CA SER A 274 -9.33 1.98 12.31
C SER A 274 -8.79 2.28 13.71
N ILE A 275 -8.71 3.55 14.08
CA ILE A 275 -8.24 3.98 15.42
C ILE A 275 -9.22 3.51 16.50
N GLY A 276 -10.52 3.70 16.30
CA GLY A 276 -11.54 3.25 17.23
C GLY A 276 -11.50 1.73 17.46
N GLY A 277 -11.34 0.97 16.38
CA GLY A 277 -11.17 -0.47 16.46
C GLY A 277 -9.90 -0.90 17.20
N PHE A 278 -8.79 -0.20 16.96
CA PHE A 278 -7.55 -0.42 17.72
C PHE A 278 -7.73 -0.14 19.21
N LEU A 279 -8.32 0.99 19.58
CA LEU A 279 -8.58 1.34 21.00
C LEU A 279 -9.52 0.36 21.69
N VAL A 280 -10.54 -0.15 20.99
CA VAL A 280 -11.42 -1.20 21.50
C VAL A 280 -10.64 -2.49 21.74
N ALA A 281 -9.79 -2.89 20.80
CA ALA A 281 -8.95 -4.08 20.96
C ALA A 281 -7.99 -3.93 22.17
N GLU A 282 -7.32 -2.79 22.32
CA GLU A 282 -6.45 -2.46 23.45
C GLU A 282 -7.19 -2.50 24.78
N TYR A 283 -8.40 -1.93 24.84
CA TYR A 283 -9.23 -1.96 26.04
C TYR A 283 -9.57 -3.38 26.47
N PHE A 284 -9.98 -4.23 25.52
CA PHE A 284 -10.27 -5.63 25.82
C PHE A 284 -9.02 -6.41 26.24
N MET A 285 -7.86 -6.15 25.62
CA MET A 285 -6.58 -6.73 26.03
C MET A 285 -6.22 -6.39 27.47
N ALA A 286 -6.23 -5.10 27.78
CA ALA A 286 -5.91 -4.63 29.12
C ALA A 286 -6.86 -5.21 30.18
N THR A 287 -8.18 -5.22 29.91
CA THR A 287 -9.17 -5.76 30.82
C THR A 287 -8.99 -7.25 31.06
N TRP A 288 -8.72 -8.02 29.99
CA TRP A 288 -8.49 -9.47 30.11
C TRP A 288 -7.22 -9.78 30.90
N SER A 289 -6.12 -9.08 30.63
CA SER A 289 -4.86 -9.24 31.37
C SER A 289 -5.00 -8.93 32.86
N ILE A 290 -5.84 -7.94 33.24
CA ILE A 290 -6.11 -7.61 34.63
C ILE A 290 -6.94 -8.72 35.31
N ILE A 291 -7.97 -9.23 34.63
CA ILE A 291 -8.83 -10.30 35.15
C ILE A 291 -8.04 -11.59 35.33
N GLU A 292 -7.22 -11.96 34.38
CA GLU A 292 -6.38 -13.17 34.42
C GLU A 292 -5.38 -13.11 35.58
N LYS A 293 -4.73 -11.97 35.81
CA LYS A 293 -3.83 -11.74 36.97
C LYS A 293 -4.56 -11.69 38.31
N SER A 294 -5.85 -11.38 38.33
CA SER A 294 -6.65 -11.36 39.59
C SER A 294 -7.21 -12.73 39.98
N THR A 295 -7.09 -13.71 39.08
CA THR A 295 -7.65 -15.08 39.31
C THR A 295 -6.56 -16.06 39.77
N TYR A 296 -5.30 -15.63 39.81
CA TYR A 296 -4.14 -16.33 40.38
C TYR A 296 -3.60 -15.53 41.58
#